data_ac3d9318370c5181475097027b5a94f4
#
_entry.id   ac3d9318370c5181475097027b5a94f4
#
_cell.length_a   1.000
_cell.length_b   1.000
_cell.length_c   1.000
_cell.angle_alpha   90.00
_cell.angle_beta   90.00
_cell.angle_gamma   90.00
#
_symmetry.space_group_name_H-M   'P 1'
#
loop_
_entity.id
_entity.type
_entity.pdbx_description
1 polymer ?
#
loop_
_entity_poly.entity_id
_entity_poly.type
_entity_poly.pdbx_seq_one_letter_code
_entity_poly.pdbx_strand_id
1 'polypeptide(L)'
;MSEHTHTRTRTAETETETEADEELTGCPECGGDITADSEHGETVCTECGLVVEEDEIDRGPEWRAFDSAEKDQKSRVGAPTTNMMHDKGLSTNIDWRDQDAYGNSLDSRQRQKMQRLRKWNERFRTRDSKERNLKQALGEIDRMASALGLPENVRETASVIYRRALDENLLPGRSIEGVSTAALYAAARQAGVPRSLDEVAGVSRVEKSEIARTYRYVVRELGLEVAPADPESYVPRFASELGLSEEAENRARKLLGNAKEQGVHSGKSPVGLAAAAVYAASLLTNEKTTQAAVSEVADISEVTIRNRYHELLEAEQDLAFA
;
A
#
# COMPACT_ATOMS: atom_id res chain seq x y z
N MET A 1 48.36 -42.96 30.56
CA MET A 1 49.10 -42.75 29.31
C MET A 1 48.15 -42.05 28.37
N SER A 2 48.48 -40.80 28.19
CA SER A 2 47.77 -39.74 27.52
C SER A 2 48.02 -39.79 26.03
N GLU A 3 47.06 -39.56 25.22
CA GLU A 3 47.31 -38.94 23.93
C GLU A 3 46.15 -38.00 23.55
N HIS A 4 46.48 -36.71 23.61
CA HIS A 4 45.68 -35.61 23.12
C HIS A 4 45.82 -35.54 21.61
N THR A 5 44.73 -35.65 20.87
CA THR A 5 44.66 -35.25 19.46
C THR A 5 43.94 -33.93 19.35
N HIS A 6 44.71 -32.86 19.15
CA HIS A 6 44.25 -31.54 18.74
C HIS A 6 43.73 -31.59 17.30
N THR A 7 42.43 -31.43 17.12
CA THR A 7 41.85 -31.14 15.81
C THR A 7 41.73 -29.61 15.66
N ARG A 8 42.55 -29.08 14.80
CA ARG A 8 42.64 -27.66 14.44
C ARG A 8 41.56 -27.38 13.44
N THR A 9 40.45 -26.75 13.88
CA THR A 9 39.41 -26.18 12.99
C THR A 9 39.98 -24.95 12.32
N ARG A 10 40.11 -25.04 11.02
CA ARG A 10 40.50 -23.97 10.13
C ARG A 10 39.21 -23.20 9.77
N THR A 11 39.00 -22.05 10.40
CA THR A 11 37.99 -21.08 9.97
C THR A 11 38.46 -20.45 8.66
N ALA A 12 37.76 -20.77 7.60
CA ALA A 12 37.85 -20.03 6.34
C ALA A 12 37.05 -18.74 6.52
N GLU A 13 37.74 -17.66 6.70
CA GLU A 13 37.19 -16.34 6.52
C GLU A 13 37.00 -16.13 5.03
N THR A 14 35.73 -16.14 4.58
CA THR A 14 35.36 -15.68 3.26
C THR A 14 35.26 -14.16 3.35
N GLU A 15 36.32 -13.51 2.96
CA GLU A 15 36.29 -12.09 2.62
C GLU A 15 35.38 -11.92 1.42
N THR A 16 34.16 -11.47 1.64
CA THR A 16 33.34 -10.89 0.58
C THR A 16 33.89 -9.52 0.29
N GLU A 17 34.72 -9.42 -0.73
CA GLU A 17 35.04 -8.17 -1.39
C GLU A 17 33.72 -7.61 -1.95
N THR A 18 33.16 -6.63 -1.28
CA THR A 18 32.20 -5.70 -1.85
C THR A 18 33.01 -4.79 -2.77
N GLU A 19 33.09 -5.17 -4.04
CA GLU A 19 33.46 -4.23 -5.09
C GLU A 19 32.40 -3.12 -5.07
N ALA A 20 32.82 -1.95 -4.61
CA ALA A 20 32.05 -0.73 -4.77
C ALA A 20 32.02 -0.45 -6.27
N ASP A 21 30.81 -0.44 -6.86
CA ASP A 21 30.58 0.12 -8.18
C ASP A 21 31.03 1.59 -8.14
N GLU A 22 32.26 1.86 -8.60
CA GLU A 22 32.68 3.20 -8.97
C GLU A 22 31.88 3.56 -10.23
N GLU A 23 30.86 4.38 -10.10
CA GLU A 23 30.17 4.98 -11.25
C GLU A 23 31.22 5.68 -12.12
N LEU A 24 31.55 5.08 -13.24
CA LEU A 24 32.45 5.63 -14.25
C LEU A 24 31.80 6.90 -14.83
N THR A 25 32.28 8.05 -14.42
CA THR A 25 31.75 9.36 -14.84
C THR A 25 32.25 9.81 -16.21
N GLY A 26 33.05 9.01 -16.91
CA GLY A 26 33.57 9.33 -18.24
C GLY A 26 34.38 8.19 -18.87
N CYS A 27 34.59 8.27 -20.18
CA CYS A 27 35.37 7.29 -20.95
C CYS A 27 36.83 7.22 -20.48
N PRO A 28 37.39 6.03 -20.19
CA PRO A 28 38.79 5.88 -19.74
C PRO A 28 39.83 6.25 -20.77
N GLU A 29 39.50 6.25 -22.08
CA GLU A 29 40.46 6.58 -23.15
C GLU A 29 40.37 8.03 -23.57
N CYS A 30 39.20 8.61 -23.79
CA CYS A 30 39.07 9.97 -24.32
C CYS A 30 38.48 10.98 -23.33
N GLY A 31 37.92 10.53 -22.16
CA GLY A 31 37.26 11.39 -21.21
C GLY A 31 35.89 11.90 -21.67
N GLY A 32 35.36 11.39 -22.77
CA GLY A 32 34.06 11.77 -23.32
C GLY A 32 32.89 11.19 -22.57
N ASP A 33 31.67 11.66 -22.89
CA ASP A 33 30.44 11.22 -22.26
C ASP A 33 30.11 9.77 -22.56
N ILE A 34 29.60 9.05 -21.55
CA ILE A 34 29.21 7.65 -21.64
C ILE A 34 27.69 7.55 -21.70
N THR A 35 27.17 6.73 -22.61
CA THR A 35 25.72 6.49 -22.77
C THR A 35 25.43 5.00 -22.73
N ALA A 36 24.43 4.59 -21.91
CA ALA A 36 23.97 3.22 -21.90
C ALA A 36 23.06 2.96 -23.12
N ASP A 37 23.39 1.93 -23.90
CA ASP A 37 22.57 1.42 -25.00
C ASP A 37 21.74 0.24 -24.49
N SER A 38 20.49 0.50 -24.15
CA SER A 38 19.57 -0.51 -23.64
C SER A 38 19.11 -1.56 -24.67
N GLU A 39 19.36 -1.31 -25.99
CA GLU A 39 19.03 -2.29 -27.04
C GLU A 39 20.09 -3.39 -27.11
N HIS A 40 21.34 -3.06 -26.85
CA HIS A 40 22.46 -3.99 -26.89
C HIS A 40 22.97 -4.41 -25.50
N GLY A 41 22.55 -3.74 -24.44
CA GLY A 41 23.01 -3.99 -23.06
C GLY A 41 24.47 -3.58 -22.85
N GLU A 42 24.90 -2.53 -23.53
CA GLU A 42 26.28 -2.04 -23.53
C GLU A 42 26.33 -0.58 -23.10
N THR A 43 27.39 -0.21 -22.41
CA THR A 43 27.69 1.19 -22.11
C THR A 43 28.80 1.71 -23.02
N VAL A 44 28.46 2.64 -23.92
CA VAL A 44 29.35 3.08 -25.03
C VAL A 44 29.70 4.55 -24.89
N CYS A 45 30.95 4.88 -25.19
CA CYS A 45 31.39 6.28 -25.29
C CYS A 45 30.87 6.93 -26.57
N THR A 46 30.22 8.09 -26.45
CA THR A 46 29.67 8.83 -27.61
C THR A 46 30.71 9.46 -28.51
N GLU A 47 31.94 9.67 -28.04
CA GLU A 47 33.00 10.33 -28.82
C GLU A 47 33.95 9.34 -29.52
N CYS A 48 34.39 8.28 -28.83
CA CYS A 48 35.35 7.33 -29.41
C CYS A 48 34.76 5.96 -29.73
N GLY A 49 33.51 5.67 -29.30
CA GLY A 49 32.86 4.39 -29.56
C GLY A 49 33.41 3.22 -28.73
N LEU A 50 34.18 3.50 -27.66
CA LEU A 50 34.67 2.45 -26.77
C LEU A 50 33.50 1.89 -25.95
N VAL A 51 33.33 0.57 -25.97
CA VAL A 51 32.42 -0.14 -25.06
C VAL A 51 33.12 -0.24 -23.70
N VAL A 52 32.56 0.39 -22.70
CA VAL A 52 33.11 0.46 -21.32
C VAL A 52 32.63 -0.70 -20.47
N GLU A 53 31.37 -1.06 -20.63
CA GLU A 53 30.74 -2.20 -19.95
C GLU A 53 29.89 -2.98 -20.95
N GLU A 54 29.98 -4.29 -20.89
CA GLU A 54 29.16 -5.26 -21.59
C GLU A 54 28.34 -6.06 -20.55
N ASP A 55 27.27 -6.69 -20.99
CA ASP A 55 26.44 -7.56 -20.17
C ASP A 55 25.53 -6.85 -19.14
N GLU A 56 25.10 -5.62 -19.40
CA GLU A 56 24.04 -5.01 -18.60
C GLU A 56 22.78 -5.87 -18.69
N ILE A 57 22.39 -6.44 -17.55
CA ILE A 57 21.23 -7.31 -17.47
C ILE A 57 19.96 -6.47 -17.55
N ASP A 58 19.31 -6.43 -18.71
CA ASP A 58 17.95 -5.88 -18.81
C ASP A 58 16.96 -6.76 -18.02
N ARG A 59 16.49 -6.22 -16.91
CA ARG A 59 15.46 -6.85 -16.07
C ARG A 59 14.04 -6.58 -16.56
N GLY A 60 13.89 -5.82 -17.63
CA GLY A 60 12.62 -5.53 -18.26
C GLY A 60 12.05 -6.73 -19.03
N PRO A 61 10.78 -6.72 -19.40
CA PRO A 61 10.21 -7.73 -20.27
C PRO A 61 10.67 -7.50 -21.71
N GLU A 62 11.21 -8.53 -22.36
CA GLU A 62 11.62 -8.54 -23.78
C GLU A 62 10.49 -8.23 -24.77
N TRP A 63 9.27 -8.07 -24.29
CA TRP A 63 8.08 -7.90 -25.12
C TRP A 63 7.12 -6.88 -24.51
N ARG A 64 6.37 -6.21 -25.36
CA ARG A 64 5.28 -5.30 -24.94
C ARG A 64 3.94 -5.99 -25.12
N ALA A 65 3.03 -5.82 -24.16
CA ALA A 65 1.65 -6.25 -24.25
C ALA A 65 0.73 -5.05 -23.91
N PHE A 66 -0.26 -4.84 -24.76
CA PHE A 66 -1.24 -3.76 -24.59
C PHE A 66 -2.53 -4.27 -23.94
N ASP A 67 -2.72 -5.59 -23.87
CA ASP A 67 -3.86 -6.27 -23.29
C ASP A 67 -3.42 -7.37 -22.30
N SER A 68 -4.23 -7.65 -21.29
CA SER A 68 -3.97 -8.71 -20.31
C SER A 68 -3.90 -10.10 -20.94
N ALA A 69 -4.72 -10.39 -21.95
CA ALA A 69 -4.69 -11.65 -22.66
C ALA A 69 -3.40 -11.83 -23.45
N GLU A 70 -2.90 -10.78 -24.08
CA GLU A 70 -1.63 -10.77 -24.79
C GLU A 70 -0.46 -10.94 -23.82
N LYS A 71 -0.52 -10.28 -22.63
CA LYS A 71 0.46 -10.43 -21.56
C LYS A 71 0.54 -11.89 -21.10
N ASP A 72 -0.59 -12.55 -20.87
CA ASP A 72 -0.62 -13.94 -20.42
C ASP A 72 -0.06 -14.91 -21.46
N GLN A 73 -0.26 -14.62 -22.76
CA GLN A 73 0.28 -15.44 -23.86
C GLN A 73 1.79 -15.23 -24.06
N LYS A 74 2.29 -14.01 -23.91
CA LYS A 74 3.70 -13.65 -24.15
C LYS A 74 4.59 -13.87 -22.92
N SER A 75 4.02 -13.87 -21.71
CA SER A 75 4.79 -14.02 -20.48
C SER A 75 5.44 -15.39 -20.38
N ARG A 76 6.78 -15.41 -20.34
CA ARG A 76 7.60 -16.64 -20.19
C ARG A 76 8.15 -16.82 -18.79
N VAL A 77 8.05 -15.78 -17.97
CA VAL A 77 8.51 -15.75 -16.58
C VAL A 77 7.33 -15.79 -15.62
N GLY A 78 7.56 -16.20 -14.39
CA GLY A 78 6.55 -16.14 -13.33
C GLY A 78 6.11 -14.70 -13.04
N ALA A 79 5.05 -14.56 -12.25
CA ALA A 79 4.61 -13.26 -11.78
C ALA A 79 5.75 -12.53 -11.03
N PRO A 80 5.82 -11.19 -11.10
CA PRO A 80 6.82 -10.42 -10.35
C PRO A 80 6.68 -10.67 -8.85
N THR A 81 7.77 -10.52 -8.11
CA THR A 81 7.75 -10.65 -6.67
C THR A 81 6.91 -9.54 -6.04
N THR A 82 6.07 -9.90 -5.07
CA THR A 82 5.21 -8.96 -4.36
C THR A 82 5.28 -9.14 -2.85
N ASN A 83 5.19 -8.05 -2.10
CA ASN A 83 5.11 -8.11 -0.64
C ASN A 83 3.71 -8.48 -0.13
N MET A 84 2.69 -8.52 -1.00
CA MET A 84 1.32 -8.90 -0.65
C MET A 84 1.14 -10.39 -0.39
N MET A 85 2.08 -11.24 -0.83
CA MET A 85 2.08 -12.68 -0.55
C MET A 85 3.11 -13.03 0.53
N HIS A 86 2.80 -13.97 1.44
CA HIS A 86 3.70 -14.36 2.54
C HIS A 86 5.07 -14.83 2.04
N ASP A 87 5.10 -15.55 0.93
CA ASP A 87 6.27 -16.08 0.23
C ASP A 87 6.79 -15.17 -0.91
N LYS A 88 6.32 -13.93 -0.96
CA LYS A 88 6.62 -12.96 -2.03
C LYS A 88 6.28 -13.43 -3.44
N GLY A 89 5.39 -14.40 -3.58
CA GLY A 89 5.01 -14.98 -4.87
C GLY A 89 6.00 -16.02 -5.42
N LEU A 90 6.99 -16.45 -4.63
CA LEU A 90 8.02 -17.39 -5.09
C LEU A 90 7.55 -18.84 -5.17
N SER A 91 6.49 -19.19 -4.44
CA SER A 91 5.96 -20.56 -4.46
C SER A 91 4.83 -20.73 -5.46
N THR A 92 4.80 -21.88 -6.14
CA THR A 92 3.70 -22.24 -7.02
C THR A 92 2.51 -22.82 -6.26
N ASN A 93 1.31 -22.56 -6.75
CA ASN A 93 0.07 -23.15 -6.25
C ASN A 93 -0.36 -24.32 -7.17
N ILE A 94 -0.89 -25.38 -6.55
CA ILE A 94 -1.62 -26.39 -7.29
C ILE A 94 -3.05 -25.89 -7.45
N ASP A 95 -3.50 -25.71 -8.70
CA ASP A 95 -4.84 -25.20 -9.00
C ASP A 95 -5.94 -25.99 -8.26
N TRP A 96 -6.97 -25.26 -7.82
CA TRP A 96 -8.13 -25.84 -7.12
C TRP A 96 -9.06 -26.62 -8.05
N ARG A 97 -9.01 -26.36 -9.35
CA ARG A 97 -9.79 -27.06 -10.36
C ARG A 97 -9.30 -28.48 -10.51
N ASP A 98 -10.24 -29.43 -10.50
CA ASP A 98 -9.95 -30.85 -10.74
C ASP A 98 -10.00 -31.15 -12.24
N GLN A 99 -9.17 -30.45 -13.02
CA GLN A 99 -9.07 -30.56 -14.49
C GLN A 99 -7.60 -30.73 -14.89
N ASP A 100 -7.41 -31.38 -16.06
CA ASP A 100 -6.10 -31.47 -16.71
C ASP A 100 -5.80 -30.18 -17.53
N ALA A 101 -4.62 -30.12 -18.17
CA ALA A 101 -4.22 -28.99 -19.02
C ALA A 101 -5.12 -28.79 -20.24
N TYR A 102 -5.91 -29.80 -20.63
CA TYR A 102 -6.84 -29.77 -21.75
C TYR A 102 -8.28 -29.45 -21.31
N GLY A 103 -8.52 -29.24 -20.02
CA GLY A 103 -9.84 -28.93 -19.47
C GLY A 103 -10.69 -30.14 -19.14
N ASN A 104 -10.20 -31.38 -19.30
CA ASN A 104 -10.95 -32.57 -18.94
C ASN A 104 -10.96 -32.80 -17.43
N SER A 105 -12.07 -33.27 -16.89
CA SER A 105 -12.19 -33.57 -15.47
C SER A 105 -11.33 -34.77 -15.07
N LEU A 106 -10.62 -34.65 -13.95
CA LEU A 106 -9.78 -35.72 -13.39
C LEU A 106 -10.63 -36.90 -12.89
N ASP A 107 -10.13 -38.13 -13.08
CA ASP A 107 -10.71 -39.33 -12.48
C ASP A 107 -10.72 -39.24 -10.94
N SER A 108 -11.61 -39.96 -10.29
CA SER A 108 -11.83 -39.93 -8.84
C SER A 108 -10.56 -40.22 -8.05
N ARG A 109 -9.72 -41.15 -8.50
CA ARG A 109 -8.46 -41.52 -7.90
C ARG A 109 -7.41 -40.40 -8.03
N GLN A 110 -7.34 -39.78 -9.19
CA GLN A 110 -6.44 -38.63 -9.44
C GLN A 110 -6.89 -37.42 -8.63
N ARG A 111 -8.20 -37.14 -8.53
CA ARG A 111 -8.77 -36.07 -7.72
C ARG A 111 -8.37 -36.21 -6.23
N GLN A 112 -8.51 -37.42 -5.65
CA GLN A 112 -8.09 -37.67 -4.29
C GLN A 112 -6.57 -37.44 -4.08
N LYS A 113 -5.76 -37.85 -5.07
CA LYS A 113 -4.32 -37.63 -5.06
C LYS A 113 -4.01 -36.14 -5.08
N MET A 114 -4.68 -35.35 -5.95
CA MET A 114 -4.48 -33.91 -6.06
C MET A 114 -4.93 -33.18 -4.79
N GLN A 115 -6.06 -33.56 -4.18
CA GLN A 115 -6.49 -32.99 -2.90
C GLN A 115 -5.46 -33.22 -1.79
N ARG A 116 -4.89 -34.42 -1.72
CA ARG A 116 -3.81 -34.71 -0.77
C ARG A 116 -2.57 -33.87 -1.04
N LEU A 117 -2.15 -33.71 -2.30
CA LEU A 117 -1.00 -32.90 -2.68
C LEU A 117 -1.22 -31.43 -2.36
N ARG A 118 -2.41 -30.84 -2.63
CA ARG A 118 -2.77 -29.46 -2.25
C ARG A 118 -2.63 -29.25 -0.75
N LYS A 119 -3.16 -30.19 0.06
CA LYS A 119 -3.05 -30.11 1.53
C LYS A 119 -1.61 -30.17 2.03
N TRP A 120 -0.77 -30.98 1.40
CA TRP A 120 0.64 -31.03 1.74
C TRP A 120 1.39 -29.80 1.25
N ASN A 121 1.15 -29.32 0.04
CA ASN A 121 1.74 -28.09 -0.49
C ASN A 121 1.42 -26.90 0.42
N GLU A 122 0.18 -26.75 0.85
CA GLU A 122 -0.20 -25.70 1.79
C GLU A 122 0.53 -25.76 3.13
N ARG A 123 0.71 -26.97 3.67
CA ARG A 123 1.46 -27.19 4.91
C ARG A 123 2.95 -26.89 4.77
N PHE A 124 3.54 -27.20 3.63
CA PHE A 124 4.95 -26.93 3.38
C PHE A 124 5.25 -25.46 3.16
N ARG A 125 4.30 -24.73 2.58
CA ARG A 125 4.43 -23.28 2.34
C ARG A 125 4.38 -22.43 3.61
N THR A 126 3.82 -22.95 4.70
CA THR A 126 3.68 -22.22 5.98
C THR A 126 4.23 -23.08 7.12
N ARG A 127 5.56 -23.16 7.22
CA ARG A 127 6.24 -23.99 8.22
C ARG A 127 6.12 -23.40 9.62
N ASP A 128 6.43 -22.12 9.74
CA ASP A 128 6.49 -21.42 11.02
C ASP A 128 5.18 -20.77 11.42
N SER A 129 5.02 -20.53 12.72
CA SER A 129 3.88 -19.76 13.24
C SER A 129 3.90 -18.32 12.74
N LYS A 130 5.09 -17.72 12.56
CA LYS A 130 5.24 -16.37 12.00
C LYS A 130 4.72 -16.30 10.58
N GLU A 131 5.06 -17.27 9.72
CA GLU A 131 4.57 -17.33 8.34
C GLU A 131 3.05 -17.52 8.26
N ARG A 132 2.47 -18.36 9.15
CA ARG A 132 1.01 -18.52 9.23
C ARG A 132 0.31 -17.24 9.64
N ASN A 133 0.85 -16.53 10.64
CA ASN A 133 0.33 -15.24 11.07
C ASN A 133 0.43 -14.19 9.95
N LEU A 134 1.56 -14.18 9.24
CA LEU A 134 1.77 -13.31 8.09
C LEU A 134 0.75 -13.60 6.97
N LYS A 135 0.56 -14.87 6.61
CA LYS A 135 -0.44 -15.26 5.59
C LYS A 135 -1.85 -14.80 5.97
N GLN A 136 -2.24 -14.98 7.25
CA GLN A 136 -3.55 -14.53 7.74
C GLN A 136 -3.68 -13.00 7.67
N ALA A 137 -2.67 -12.28 8.13
CA ALA A 137 -2.68 -10.82 8.14
C ALA A 137 -2.73 -10.22 6.74
N LEU A 138 -1.94 -10.75 5.79
CA LEU A 138 -1.97 -10.28 4.40
C LEU A 138 -3.32 -10.57 3.74
N GLY A 139 -3.96 -11.70 4.05
CA GLY A 139 -5.32 -11.98 3.61
C GLY A 139 -6.36 -11.02 4.19
N GLU A 140 -6.21 -10.60 5.45
CA GLU A 140 -7.09 -9.59 6.06
C GLU A 140 -6.84 -8.19 5.46
N ILE A 141 -5.58 -7.82 5.20
CA ILE A 141 -5.24 -6.56 4.50
C ILE A 141 -5.91 -6.52 3.12
N ASP A 142 -5.78 -7.58 2.33
CA ASP A 142 -6.38 -7.65 0.99
C ASP A 142 -7.91 -7.60 1.03
N ARG A 143 -8.52 -8.32 1.96
CA ARG A 143 -9.98 -8.29 2.18
C ARG A 143 -10.48 -6.90 2.51
N MET A 144 -9.86 -6.23 3.50
CA MET A 144 -10.26 -4.89 3.93
C MET A 144 -9.97 -3.85 2.84
N ALA A 145 -8.83 -3.94 2.17
CA ALA A 145 -8.48 -3.03 1.09
C ALA A 145 -9.44 -3.15 -0.09
N SER A 146 -9.86 -4.37 -0.43
CA SER A 146 -10.88 -4.62 -1.46
C SER A 146 -12.24 -4.06 -1.06
N ALA A 147 -12.66 -4.24 0.19
CA ALA A 147 -13.93 -3.70 0.69
C ALA A 147 -13.95 -2.16 0.73
N LEU A 148 -12.80 -1.51 1.00
CA LEU A 148 -12.66 -0.05 1.03
C LEU A 148 -12.34 0.55 -0.35
N GLY A 149 -12.15 -0.26 -1.40
CA GLY A 149 -11.75 0.20 -2.72
C GLY A 149 -10.37 0.87 -2.73
N LEU A 150 -9.42 0.39 -1.91
CA LEU A 150 -8.08 0.95 -1.85
C LEU A 150 -7.19 0.44 -3.01
N PRO A 151 -6.35 1.30 -3.58
CA PRO A 151 -5.47 0.93 -4.68
C PRO A 151 -4.36 -0.04 -4.23
N GLU A 152 -3.73 -0.70 -5.19
CA GLU A 152 -2.74 -1.76 -4.97
C GLU A 152 -1.49 -1.26 -4.21
N ASN A 153 -1.01 -0.04 -4.51
CA ASN A 153 0.12 0.57 -3.81
C ASN A 153 -0.12 0.69 -2.29
N VAL A 154 -1.36 1.00 -1.87
CA VAL A 154 -1.72 1.05 -0.43
C VAL A 154 -1.68 -0.34 0.18
N ARG A 155 -2.14 -1.37 -0.54
CA ARG A 155 -2.08 -2.78 -0.08
C ARG A 155 -0.64 -3.24 0.09
N GLU A 156 0.22 -2.91 -0.88
CA GLU A 156 1.63 -3.27 -0.81
C GLU A 156 2.33 -2.57 0.34
N THR A 157 2.13 -1.25 0.49
CA THR A 157 2.68 -0.48 1.62
C THR A 157 2.20 -1.03 2.97
N ALA A 158 0.91 -1.38 3.10
CA ALA A 158 0.38 -2.00 4.32
C ALA A 158 1.05 -3.35 4.61
N SER A 159 1.30 -4.15 3.57
CA SER A 159 1.99 -5.43 3.69
C SER A 159 3.44 -5.26 4.15
N VAL A 160 4.13 -4.24 3.67
CA VAL A 160 5.49 -3.88 4.12
C VAL A 160 5.49 -3.43 5.58
N ILE A 161 4.55 -2.56 5.98
CA ILE A 161 4.41 -2.11 7.37
C ILE A 161 4.16 -3.30 8.31
N TYR A 162 3.27 -4.24 7.92
CA TYR A 162 3.00 -5.42 8.72
C TYR A 162 4.22 -6.34 8.85
N ARG A 163 4.99 -6.54 7.77
CA ARG A 163 6.24 -7.31 7.79
C ARG A 163 7.27 -6.71 8.74
N ARG A 164 7.47 -5.39 8.68
CA ARG A 164 8.34 -4.69 9.64
C ARG A 164 7.86 -4.88 11.08
N ALA A 165 6.55 -4.75 11.34
CA ALA A 165 5.99 -4.98 12.67
C ALA A 165 6.21 -6.43 13.16
N LEU A 166 6.18 -7.41 12.26
CA LEU A 166 6.46 -8.81 12.57
C LEU A 166 7.95 -9.05 12.87
N ASP A 167 8.84 -8.47 12.08
CA ASP A 167 10.30 -8.59 12.21
C ASP A 167 10.80 -7.92 13.49
N GLU A 168 10.23 -6.77 13.85
CA GLU A 168 10.53 -6.04 15.08
C GLU A 168 9.78 -6.59 16.32
N ASN A 169 9.08 -7.75 16.19
CA ASN A 169 8.33 -8.40 17.27
C ASN A 169 7.29 -7.51 17.97
N LEU A 170 6.58 -6.66 17.24
CA LEU A 170 5.56 -5.76 17.78
C LEU A 170 4.18 -6.41 17.97
N LEU A 171 4.00 -7.67 17.57
CA LEU A 171 2.74 -8.41 17.64
C LEU A 171 2.35 -8.93 19.04
N PRO A 172 3.29 -9.30 19.95
CA PRO A 172 2.93 -9.86 21.24
C PRO A 172 1.94 -8.98 22.01
N GLY A 173 0.86 -9.60 22.51
CA GLY A 173 -0.21 -8.92 23.25
C GLY A 173 -1.21 -8.15 22.37
N ARG A 174 -1.18 -8.32 21.04
CA ARG A 174 -2.11 -7.72 20.09
C ARG A 174 -2.69 -8.76 19.14
N SER A 175 -3.91 -8.49 18.64
CA SER A 175 -4.55 -9.34 17.65
C SER A 175 -3.86 -9.14 16.27
N ILE A 176 -3.79 -10.22 15.48
CA ILE A 176 -3.29 -10.17 14.10
C ILE A 176 -4.14 -9.19 13.29
N GLU A 177 -5.45 -9.27 13.47
CA GLU A 177 -6.44 -8.42 12.84
C GLU A 177 -6.26 -6.95 13.23
N GLY A 178 -5.95 -6.67 14.49
CA GLY A 178 -5.70 -5.31 14.99
C GLY A 178 -4.45 -4.68 14.36
N VAL A 179 -3.35 -5.45 14.26
CA VAL A 179 -2.11 -4.95 13.63
C VAL A 179 -2.26 -4.82 12.12
N SER A 180 -2.93 -5.77 11.45
CA SER A 180 -3.18 -5.68 10.00
C SER A 180 -4.06 -4.50 9.63
N THR A 181 -5.12 -4.24 10.42
CA THR A 181 -5.99 -3.06 10.25
C THR A 181 -5.22 -1.75 10.49
N ALA A 182 -4.40 -1.71 11.53
CA ALA A 182 -3.56 -0.55 11.83
C ALA A 182 -2.54 -0.26 10.73
N ALA A 183 -1.92 -1.30 10.17
CA ALA A 183 -0.99 -1.19 9.04
C ALA A 183 -1.68 -0.65 7.79
N LEU A 184 -2.88 -1.16 7.47
CA LEU A 184 -3.68 -0.68 6.33
C LEU A 184 -4.08 0.79 6.50
N TYR A 185 -4.54 1.17 7.69
CA TYR A 185 -4.90 2.56 7.99
C TYR A 185 -3.68 3.50 7.91
N ALA A 186 -2.51 3.06 8.40
CA ALA A 186 -1.28 3.83 8.28
C ALA A 186 -0.87 4.03 6.81
N ALA A 187 -0.90 2.96 6.01
CA ALA A 187 -0.58 3.00 4.58
C ALA A 187 -1.53 3.92 3.80
N ALA A 188 -2.84 3.83 4.05
CA ALA A 188 -3.83 4.71 3.42
C ALA A 188 -3.56 6.19 3.73
N ARG A 189 -3.16 6.50 4.97
CA ARG A 189 -2.80 7.86 5.37
C ARG A 189 -1.50 8.35 4.72
N GLN A 190 -0.47 7.51 4.62
CA GLN A 190 0.78 7.85 3.94
C GLN A 190 0.57 8.09 2.44
N ALA A 191 -0.30 7.30 1.82
CA ALA A 191 -0.64 7.45 0.41
C ALA A 191 -1.59 8.63 0.12
N GLY A 192 -2.03 9.38 1.15
CA GLY A 192 -2.99 10.47 0.98
C GLY A 192 -4.40 10.03 0.56
N VAL A 193 -4.73 8.74 0.71
CA VAL A 193 -6.06 8.20 0.42
C VAL A 193 -6.93 8.33 1.67
N PRO A 194 -7.91 9.26 1.67
CA PRO A 194 -8.66 9.57 2.88
C PRO A 194 -9.66 8.46 3.22
N ARG A 195 -9.47 7.85 4.39
CA ARG A 195 -10.43 6.93 5.03
C ARG A 195 -10.57 7.28 6.50
N SER A 196 -11.80 7.27 7.01
CA SER A 196 -12.05 7.49 8.43
C SER A 196 -11.76 6.23 9.24
N LEU A 197 -11.52 6.39 10.54
CA LEU A 197 -11.40 5.24 11.44
C LEU A 197 -12.73 4.46 11.55
N ASP A 198 -13.87 5.14 11.36
CA ASP A 198 -15.19 4.52 11.41
C ASP A 198 -15.41 3.64 10.18
N GLU A 199 -15.08 4.11 8.98
CA GLU A 199 -15.11 3.32 7.75
C GLU A 199 -14.22 2.06 7.86
N VAL A 200 -12.99 2.24 8.37
CA VAL A 200 -12.06 1.11 8.55
C VAL A 200 -12.58 0.13 9.60
N ALA A 201 -13.18 0.61 10.69
CA ALA A 201 -13.79 -0.23 11.71
C ALA A 201 -14.98 -1.03 11.17
N GLY A 202 -15.78 -0.43 10.29
CA GLY A 202 -16.93 -1.10 9.65
C GLY A 202 -16.56 -2.33 8.82
N VAL A 203 -15.35 -2.37 8.24
CA VAL A 203 -14.87 -3.54 7.46
C VAL A 203 -13.92 -4.43 8.26
N SER A 204 -13.41 -3.95 9.39
CA SER A 204 -12.50 -4.69 10.27
C SER A 204 -13.25 -5.68 11.16
N ARG A 205 -12.51 -6.64 11.73
CA ARG A 205 -13.01 -7.57 12.75
C ARG A 205 -12.75 -7.09 14.19
N VAL A 206 -12.11 -5.93 14.33
CA VAL A 206 -11.76 -5.34 15.62
C VAL A 206 -12.40 -3.96 15.77
N GLU A 207 -12.64 -3.58 17.02
CA GLU A 207 -13.31 -2.34 17.32
C GLU A 207 -12.44 -1.10 17.09
N LYS A 208 -13.07 0.03 16.78
CA LYS A 208 -12.43 1.34 16.55
C LYS A 208 -11.41 1.71 17.64
N SER A 209 -11.74 1.44 18.91
CA SER A 209 -10.88 1.75 20.06
C SER A 209 -9.58 0.95 20.05
N GLU A 210 -9.64 -0.32 19.65
CA GLU A 210 -8.48 -1.20 19.50
C GLU A 210 -7.64 -0.80 18.30
N ILE A 211 -8.29 -0.51 17.16
CA ILE A 211 -7.61 -0.02 15.94
C ILE A 211 -6.83 1.26 16.28
N ALA A 212 -7.47 2.25 16.91
CA ALA A 212 -6.84 3.52 17.24
C ALA A 212 -5.65 3.36 18.20
N ARG A 213 -5.73 2.43 19.16
CA ARG A 213 -4.64 2.14 20.10
C ARG A 213 -3.48 1.44 19.39
N THR A 214 -3.78 0.42 18.59
CA THR A 214 -2.80 -0.36 17.84
C THR A 214 -2.10 0.50 16.79
N TYR A 215 -2.85 1.34 16.07
CA TYR A 215 -2.30 2.29 15.10
C TYR A 215 -1.28 3.24 15.73
N ARG A 216 -1.63 3.91 16.84
CA ARG A 216 -0.70 4.81 17.55
C ARG A 216 0.56 4.09 18.03
N TYR A 217 0.41 2.85 18.44
CA TYR A 217 1.54 2.03 18.84
C TYR A 217 2.45 1.68 17.65
N VAL A 218 1.89 1.13 16.57
CA VAL A 218 2.66 0.75 15.37
C VAL A 218 3.37 1.95 14.76
N VAL A 219 2.69 3.09 14.62
CA VAL A 219 3.27 4.32 14.08
C VAL A 219 4.45 4.79 14.93
N ARG A 220 4.32 4.76 16.25
CA ARG A 220 5.39 5.18 17.17
C ARG A 220 6.58 4.24 17.16
N GLU A 221 6.35 2.93 17.27
CA GLU A 221 7.44 1.94 17.36
C GLU A 221 8.22 1.82 16.04
N LEU A 222 7.52 1.85 14.91
CA LEU A 222 8.16 1.81 13.59
C LEU A 222 8.69 3.17 13.12
N GLY A 223 8.45 4.25 13.87
CA GLY A 223 8.85 5.60 13.47
C GLY A 223 8.24 6.05 12.14
N LEU A 224 6.97 5.68 11.88
CA LEU A 224 6.33 6.04 10.62
C LEU A 224 5.98 7.54 10.60
N GLU A 225 6.45 8.24 9.58
CA GLU A 225 6.06 9.61 9.30
C GLU A 225 4.67 9.63 8.66
N VAL A 226 3.66 9.93 9.46
CA VAL A 226 2.27 10.06 9.00
C VAL A 226 1.79 11.47 9.31
N ALA A 227 1.58 12.26 8.25
CA ALA A 227 1.05 13.62 8.38
C ALA A 227 -0.35 13.63 9.03
N PRO A 228 -0.74 14.71 9.74
CA PRO A 228 -2.12 14.91 10.18
C PRO A 228 -3.10 14.76 9.02
N ALA A 229 -4.30 14.23 9.27
CA ALA A 229 -5.29 14.07 8.23
C ALA A 229 -5.77 15.45 7.75
N ASP A 230 -5.63 15.71 6.45
CA ASP A 230 -6.08 16.94 5.83
C ASP A 230 -7.58 16.85 5.50
N PRO A 231 -8.44 17.77 5.99
CA PRO A 231 -9.85 17.79 5.61
C PRO A 231 -10.08 17.91 4.10
N GLU A 232 -9.23 18.64 3.38
CA GLU A 232 -9.38 18.83 1.93
C GLU A 232 -9.31 17.54 1.14
N SER A 233 -8.56 16.55 1.60
CA SER A 233 -8.41 15.25 0.95
C SER A 233 -9.72 14.45 0.87
N TYR A 234 -10.70 14.72 1.76
CA TYR A 234 -11.99 14.04 1.76
C TYR A 234 -13.02 14.69 0.79
N VAL A 235 -12.81 15.94 0.40
CA VAL A 235 -13.76 16.72 -0.39
C VAL A 235 -14.10 16.08 -1.74
N PRO A 236 -13.12 15.62 -2.57
CA PRO A 236 -13.42 15.04 -3.87
C PRO A 236 -14.32 13.81 -3.78
N ARG A 237 -14.08 12.97 -2.79
CA ARG A 237 -14.88 11.77 -2.57
C ARG A 237 -16.30 12.11 -2.17
N PHE A 238 -16.49 12.97 -1.19
CA PHE A 238 -17.83 13.39 -0.74
C PHE A 238 -18.61 14.12 -1.84
N ALA A 239 -17.93 14.98 -2.59
CA ALA A 239 -18.55 15.66 -3.74
C ALA A 239 -19.01 14.66 -4.80
N SER A 240 -18.18 13.67 -5.13
CA SER A 240 -18.51 12.62 -6.10
C SER A 240 -19.66 11.73 -5.64
N GLU A 241 -19.66 11.29 -4.37
CA GLU A 241 -20.74 10.45 -3.80
C GLU A 241 -22.07 11.18 -3.69
N LEU A 242 -22.03 12.50 -3.49
CA LEU A 242 -23.22 13.37 -3.45
C LEU A 242 -23.66 13.88 -4.84
N GLY A 243 -22.87 13.62 -5.88
CA GLY A 243 -23.15 14.08 -7.25
C GLY A 243 -23.07 15.60 -7.41
N LEU A 244 -22.19 16.27 -6.65
CA LEU A 244 -21.98 17.72 -6.71
C LEU A 244 -21.08 18.11 -7.88
N SER A 245 -21.21 19.37 -8.34
CA SER A 245 -20.39 19.92 -9.41
C SER A 245 -18.95 20.19 -8.96
N GLU A 246 -18.05 20.33 -9.93
CA GLU A 246 -16.67 20.78 -9.69
C GLU A 246 -16.61 22.17 -9.05
N GLU A 247 -17.60 23.04 -9.33
CA GLU A 247 -17.71 24.37 -8.71
C GLU A 247 -17.93 24.24 -7.20
N ALA A 248 -18.85 23.38 -6.77
CA ALA A 248 -19.09 23.10 -5.36
C ALA A 248 -17.87 22.49 -4.69
N GLU A 249 -17.17 21.55 -5.35
CA GLU A 249 -15.94 20.98 -4.86
C GLU A 249 -14.84 22.02 -4.63
N ASN A 250 -14.59 22.88 -5.62
CA ASN A 250 -13.61 23.95 -5.52
C ASN A 250 -14.00 24.98 -4.44
N ARG A 251 -15.29 25.25 -4.28
CA ARG A 251 -15.81 26.12 -3.23
C ARG A 251 -15.58 25.52 -1.84
N ALA A 252 -15.81 24.23 -1.67
CA ALA A 252 -15.55 23.53 -0.41
C ALA A 252 -14.06 23.56 -0.01
N ARG A 253 -13.15 23.35 -0.98
CA ARG A 253 -11.71 23.47 -0.76
C ARG A 253 -11.31 24.87 -0.32
N LYS A 254 -11.89 25.91 -0.95
CA LYS A 254 -11.63 27.30 -0.57
C LYS A 254 -12.09 27.61 0.86
N LEU A 255 -13.28 27.14 1.25
CA LEU A 255 -13.77 27.27 2.63
C LEU A 255 -12.83 26.62 3.66
N LEU A 256 -12.30 25.44 3.34
CA LEU A 256 -11.34 24.74 4.21
C LEU A 256 -10.00 25.45 4.27
N GLY A 257 -9.50 26.00 3.16
CA GLY A 257 -8.30 26.83 3.11
C GLY A 257 -8.42 28.05 4.03
N ASN A 258 -9.51 28.79 3.91
CA ASN A 258 -9.80 29.94 4.77
C ASN A 258 -9.87 29.55 6.26
N ALA A 259 -10.51 28.41 6.57
CA ALA A 259 -10.60 27.91 7.94
C ALA A 259 -9.24 27.46 8.49
N LYS A 260 -8.32 26.98 7.64
CA LYS A 260 -6.94 26.65 8.03
C LYS A 260 -6.14 27.91 8.36
N GLU A 261 -6.23 28.94 7.55
CA GLU A 261 -5.53 30.22 7.77
C GLU A 261 -5.94 30.89 9.11
N GLN A 262 -7.21 30.79 9.45
CA GLN A 262 -7.73 31.32 10.73
C GLN A 262 -7.56 30.36 11.92
N GLY A 263 -7.04 29.15 11.70
CA GLY A 263 -6.86 28.16 12.76
C GLY A 263 -8.16 27.51 13.27
N VAL A 264 -9.30 27.77 12.62
CA VAL A 264 -10.63 27.24 13.00
C VAL A 264 -10.68 25.70 12.91
N HIS A 265 -9.82 25.08 12.10
CA HIS A 265 -9.70 23.62 11.94
C HIS A 265 -9.10 22.91 13.16
N SER A 266 -8.38 23.63 14.03
CA SER A 266 -7.64 23.02 15.14
C SER A 266 -8.56 22.34 16.15
N GLY A 267 -8.20 21.11 16.57
CA GLY A 267 -8.95 20.31 17.52
C GLY A 267 -10.26 19.72 17.00
N LYS A 268 -10.55 19.83 15.71
CA LYS A 268 -11.79 19.33 15.10
C LYS A 268 -11.51 18.09 14.25
N SER A 269 -12.56 17.25 14.08
CA SER A 269 -12.47 16.09 13.19
C SER A 269 -12.32 16.55 11.72
N PRO A 270 -11.26 16.08 11.00
CA PRO A 270 -11.08 16.45 9.60
C PRO A 270 -12.24 15.99 8.70
N VAL A 271 -12.81 14.81 8.98
CA VAL A 271 -13.98 14.30 8.25
C VAL A 271 -15.20 15.21 8.48
N GLY A 272 -15.42 15.65 9.75
CA GLY A 272 -16.50 16.57 10.09
C GLY A 272 -16.37 17.95 9.45
N LEU A 273 -15.16 18.46 9.35
CA LEU A 273 -14.89 19.73 8.65
C LEU A 273 -15.11 19.59 7.15
N ALA A 274 -14.64 18.49 6.53
CA ALA A 274 -14.85 18.23 5.12
C ALA A 274 -16.34 18.11 4.76
N ALA A 275 -17.10 17.33 5.54
CA ALA A 275 -18.54 17.17 5.36
C ALA A 275 -19.28 18.51 5.48
N ALA A 276 -18.93 19.30 6.49
CA ALA A 276 -19.52 20.63 6.68
C ALA A 276 -19.17 21.61 5.56
N ALA A 277 -17.93 21.56 5.04
CA ALA A 277 -17.49 22.39 3.93
C ALA A 277 -18.21 22.04 2.62
N VAL A 278 -18.37 20.73 2.34
CA VAL A 278 -19.15 20.27 1.18
C VAL A 278 -20.61 20.69 1.29
N TYR A 279 -21.22 20.58 2.46
CA TYR A 279 -22.58 21.08 2.69
C TYR A 279 -22.67 22.59 2.53
N ALA A 280 -21.77 23.38 3.11
CA ALA A 280 -21.75 24.82 2.96
C ALA A 280 -21.56 25.24 1.49
N ALA A 281 -20.65 24.57 0.77
CA ALA A 281 -20.42 24.82 -0.64
C ALA A 281 -21.67 24.53 -1.48
N SER A 282 -22.39 23.44 -1.24
CA SER A 282 -23.62 23.09 -1.96
C SER A 282 -24.74 24.17 -1.75
N LEU A 283 -24.78 24.74 -0.56
CA LEU A 283 -25.70 25.89 -0.32
C LEU A 283 -25.31 27.15 -1.09
N LEU A 284 -24.00 27.44 -1.18
CA LEU A 284 -23.49 28.63 -1.88
C LEU A 284 -23.59 28.50 -3.40
N THR A 285 -23.52 27.30 -3.95
CA THR A 285 -23.68 27.00 -5.38
C THR A 285 -25.15 26.73 -5.77
N ASN A 286 -26.10 26.83 -4.82
CA ASN A 286 -27.50 26.50 -4.99
C ASN A 286 -27.78 25.06 -5.46
N GLU A 287 -26.91 24.12 -5.11
CA GLU A 287 -27.11 22.70 -5.34
C GLU A 287 -27.96 22.10 -4.22
N LYS A 288 -28.91 21.21 -4.58
CA LYS A 288 -29.88 20.68 -3.60
C LYS A 288 -29.30 19.48 -2.86
N THR A 289 -28.53 19.72 -1.81
CA THR A 289 -28.04 18.66 -0.92
C THR A 289 -28.64 18.84 0.47
N THR A 290 -29.01 17.74 1.14
CA THR A 290 -29.55 17.76 2.51
C THR A 290 -28.48 17.41 3.52
N GLN A 291 -28.63 17.90 4.78
CA GLN A 291 -27.73 17.51 5.87
C GLN A 291 -27.77 16.00 6.11
N ALA A 292 -28.92 15.37 5.93
CA ALA A 292 -29.08 13.91 6.06
C ALA A 292 -28.26 13.14 5.00
N ALA A 293 -28.29 13.59 3.73
CA ALA A 293 -27.48 12.95 2.67
C ALA A 293 -25.98 13.07 2.96
N VAL A 294 -25.51 14.24 3.40
CA VAL A 294 -24.11 14.42 3.77
C VAL A 294 -23.75 13.62 5.02
N SER A 295 -24.66 13.50 5.99
CA SER A 295 -24.50 12.68 7.19
C SER A 295 -24.32 11.20 6.84
N GLU A 296 -25.08 10.69 5.88
CA GLU A 296 -25.00 9.30 5.43
C GLU A 296 -23.66 9.01 4.70
N VAL A 297 -23.24 9.92 3.81
CA VAL A 297 -21.98 9.76 3.06
C VAL A 297 -20.74 9.88 3.95
N ALA A 298 -20.74 10.84 4.89
CA ALA A 298 -19.58 11.09 5.75
C ALA A 298 -19.55 10.26 7.05
N ASP A 299 -20.61 9.54 7.35
CA ASP A 299 -20.84 8.82 8.64
C ASP A 299 -20.66 9.74 9.87
N ILE A 300 -21.29 10.92 9.80
CA ILE A 300 -21.19 11.95 10.84
C ILE A 300 -22.58 12.53 11.16
N SER A 301 -22.84 12.79 12.43
CA SER A 301 -24.14 13.33 12.86
C SER A 301 -24.46 14.69 12.22
N GLU A 302 -25.74 14.89 11.82
CA GLU A 302 -26.24 16.16 11.28
C GLU A 302 -25.95 17.35 12.20
N VAL A 303 -25.98 17.13 13.52
CA VAL A 303 -25.67 18.19 14.50
C VAL A 303 -24.21 18.65 14.36
N THR A 304 -23.28 17.73 14.13
CA THR A 304 -21.87 18.08 13.88
C THR A 304 -21.72 18.87 12.61
N ILE A 305 -22.37 18.44 11.51
CA ILE A 305 -22.36 19.14 10.24
C ILE A 305 -22.91 20.57 10.43
N ARG A 306 -24.06 20.70 11.14
CA ARG A 306 -24.69 22.01 11.40
C ARG A 306 -23.78 22.96 12.16
N ASN A 307 -23.15 22.50 13.21
CA ASN A 307 -22.27 23.35 14.02
C ASN A 307 -21.03 23.79 13.22
N ARG A 308 -20.46 22.87 12.44
CA ARG A 308 -19.23 23.15 11.69
C ARG A 308 -19.44 24.02 10.46
N TYR A 309 -20.55 23.87 9.72
CA TYR A 309 -20.77 24.73 8.56
C TYR A 309 -21.02 26.19 8.96
N HIS A 310 -21.67 26.46 10.11
CA HIS A 310 -21.82 27.83 10.64
C HIS A 310 -20.45 28.44 10.95
N GLU A 311 -19.60 27.73 11.65
CA GLU A 311 -18.23 28.17 11.95
C GLU A 311 -17.40 28.45 10.68
N LEU A 312 -17.57 27.64 9.62
CA LEU A 312 -16.89 27.85 8.32
C LEU A 312 -17.40 29.10 7.59
N LEU A 313 -18.71 29.35 7.62
CA LEU A 313 -19.29 30.56 7.01
C LEU A 313 -18.92 31.82 7.79
N GLU A 314 -18.88 31.78 9.12
CA GLU A 314 -18.41 32.90 9.94
C GLU A 314 -16.95 33.23 9.62
N ALA A 315 -16.09 32.21 9.52
CA ALA A 315 -14.69 32.39 9.13
C ALA A 315 -14.54 33.02 7.74
N GLU A 316 -15.40 32.70 6.79
CA GLU A 316 -15.37 33.32 5.46
C GLU A 316 -15.81 34.78 5.50
N GLN A 317 -16.81 35.11 6.33
CA GLN A 317 -17.28 36.47 6.48
C GLN A 317 -16.20 37.37 7.11
N ASP A 318 -15.51 36.88 8.12
CA ASP A 318 -14.43 37.64 8.78
C ASP A 318 -13.30 38.00 7.81
N LEU A 319 -12.95 37.09 6.87
CA LEU A 319 -11.97 37.37 5.80
C LEU A 319 -12.49 38.40 4.76
N ALA A 320 -13.78 38.46 4.55
CA ALA A 320 -14.35 39.42 3.60
C ALA A 320 -14.38 40.87 4.16
N PHE A 321 -14.26 41.03 5.48
CA PHE A 321 -14.25 42.33 6.17
C PHE A 321 -12.85 42.78 6.62
N ALA A 322 -11.81 41.90 6.51
CA ALA A 322 -10.43 42.22 6.83
C ALA A 322 -9.64 42.69 5.61
#